data_3f1263e96ea8c542ac7838c836a834f5
#
_entry.id   3f1263e96ea8c542ac7838c836a834f5
#
_cell.length_a   1.000
_cell.length_b   1.000
_cell.length_c   1.000
_cell.angle_alpha   90.00
_cell.angle_beta   90.00
_cell.angle_gamma   90.00
#
_symmetry.space_group_name_H-M   'P 1'
#
loop_
_entity.id
_entity.type
_entity.pdbx_description
1 polymer ?
#
loop_
_entity_poly.entity_id
_entity_poly.type
_entity_poly.pdbx_seq_one_letter_code
_entity_poly.pdbx_strand_id
1 'polypeptide(L)'
;MKAKHSFFLPILSLFVMVAIRVAFPQLAEDFQLKVFDTFQRLKPRSYQETPILIVDIDEESLTKIGQWPWPRTKLAQLTDKLRDAGAAAIAFDIVFAEPDRTSPNQIIPLWSGAPNFEAVRNQIQSFPDHDKIFAENLAKGRVVLGF
;
A
#
# COMPACT_ATOMS: atom_id res chain seq x y z
N MET A 1 28.19 31.55 -51.62
CA MET A 1 27.73 30.16 -51.42
C MET A 1 27.78 29.66 -49.95
N LYS A 2 27.72 30.54 -48.93
CA LYS A 2 27.84 30.14 -47.49
C LYS A 2 26.53 29.97 -46.72
N ALA A 3 25.37 30.34 -47.30
CA ALA A 3 24.09 30.33 -46.54
C ALA A 3 23.31 29.01 -46.59
N LYS A 4 23.58 28.12 -47.55
CA LYS A 4 22.82 26.85 -47.67
C LYS A 4 23.17 25.77 -46.63
N HIS A 5 24.38 25.82 -46.06
CA HIS A 5 24.80 24.85 -45.04
C HIS A 5 24.32 25.20 -43.64
N SER A 6 23.84 26.44 -43.43
CA SER A 6 23.43 26.91 -42.08
C SER A 6 22.13 26.25 -41.59
N PHE A 7 21.25 25.81 -42.49
CA PHE A 7 19.99 25.14 -42.11
C PHE A 7 20.05 23.62 -42.12
N PHE A 8 21.04 23.04 -42.79
CA PHE A 8 21.17 21.59 -42.90
C PHE A 8 21.54 20.94 -41.54
N LEU A 9 22.49 21.51 -40.79
CA LEU A 9 22.90 21.02 -39.50
C LEU A 9 21.78 20.95 -38.47
N PRO A 10 20.97 22.02 -38.24
CA PRO A 10 19.87 21.95 -37.27
C PRO A 10 18.77 20.98 -37.69
N ILE A 11 18.47 20.85 -39.01
CA ILE A 11 17.47 19.88 -39.47
C ILE A 11 17.99 18.45 -39.28
N LEU A 12 19.25 18.18 -39.59
CA LEU A 12 19.87 16.88 -39.35
C LEU A 12 19.88 16.52 -37.86
N SER A 13 20.23 17.48 -37.00
CA SER A 13 20.23 17.24 -35.53
C SER A 13 18.82 16.95 -35.01
N LEU A 14 17.80 17.65 -35.51
CA LEU A 14 16.42 17.37 -35.14
C LEU A 14 15.98 15.97 -35.58
N PHE A 15 16.35 15.58 -36.81
CA PHE A 15 16.03 14.25 -37.32
C PHE A 15 16.70 13.15 -36.49
N VAL A 16 17.99 13.31 -36.16
CA VAL A 16 18.71 12.38 -35.30
C VAL A 16 18.07 12.27 -33.91
N MET A 17 17.66 13.41 -33.33
CA MET A 17 17.02 13.44 -32.03
C MET A 17 15.66 12.71 -32.05
N VAL A 18 14.86 12.92 -33.08
CA VAL A 18 13.60 12.18 -33.27
C VAL A 18 13.83 10.70 -33.52
N ALA A 19 14.84 10.35 -34.34
CA ALA A 19 15.20 8.97 -34.59
C ALA A 19 15.65 8.23 -33.29
N ILE A 20 16.46 8.89 -32.46
CA ILE A 20 16.85 8.35 -31.14
C ILE A 20 15.62 8.17 -30.24
N ARG A 21 14.72 9.15 -30.20
CA ARG A 21 13.50 9.08 -29.37
C ARG A 21 12.59 7.91 -29.76
N VAL A 22 12.50 7.64 -31.08
CA VAL A 22 11.69 6.55 -31.64
C VAL A 22 12.36 5.20 -31.47
N ALA A 23 13.67 5.11 -31.72
CA ALA A 23 14.41 3.86 -31.68
C ALA A 23 14.71 3.39 -30.23
N PHE A 24 14.91 4.32 -29.30
CA PHE A 24 15.30 4.05 -27.91
C PHE A 24 14.44 4.83 -26.93
N PRO A 25 13.12 4.53 -26.81
CA PRO A 25 12.22 5.26 -25.93
C PRO A 25 12.65 5.21 -24.46
N GLN A 26 13.18 4.09 -24.01
CA GLN A 26 13.65 3.91 -22.63
C GLN A 26 14.79 4.87 -22.26
N LEU A 27 15.76 5.07 -23.14
CA LEU A 27 16.86 6.02 -22.89
C LEU A 27 16.35 7.46 -22.72
N ALA A 28 15.35 7.83 -23.51
CA ALA A 28 14.75 9.15 -23.41
C ALA A 28 13.96 9.33 -22.10
N GLU A 29 13.25 8.30 -21.66
CA GLU A 29 12.53 8.29 -20.38
C GLU A 29 13.48 8.35 -19.18
N ASP A 30 14.53 7.54 -19.18
CA ASP A 30 15.56 7.54 -18.13
C ASP A 30 16.23 8.91 -18.00
N PHE A 31 16.55 9.53 -19.13
CA PHE A 31 17.11 10.88 -19.14
C PHE A 31 16.13 11.91 -18.58
N GLN A 32 14.88 11.83 -18.99
CA GLN A 32 13.81 12.73 -18.52
C GLN A 32 13.62 12.60 -17.00
N LEU A 33 13.60 11.38 -16.47
CA LEU A 33 13.50 11.12 -15.03
C LEU A 33 14.68 11.69 -14.27
N LYS A 34 15.92 11.48 -14.75
CA LYS A 34 17.12 12.04 -14.14
C LYS A 34 17.14 13.58 -14.13
N VAL A 35 16.69 14.20 -15.21
CA VAL A 35 16.56 15.66 -15.28
C VAL A 35 15.51 16.13 -14.29
N PHE A 36 14.35 15.46 -14.24
CA PHE A 36 13.31 15.78 -13.26
C PHE A 36 13.81 15.67 -11.82
N ASP A 37 14.48 14.57 -11.46
CA ASP A 37 15.06 14.37 -10.13
C ASP A 37 16.08 15.45 -9.78
N THR A 38 16.89 15.86 -10.76
CA THR A 38 17.87 16.94 -10.57
C THR A 38 17.16 18.26 -10.25
N PHE A 39 16.09 18.60 -10.97
CA PHE A 39 15.31 19.80 -10.69
C PHE A 39 14.62 19.73 -9.31
N GLN A 40 14.11 18.57 -8.92
CA GLN A 40 13.51 18.40 -7.60
C GLN A 40 14.54 18.59 -6.47
N ARG A 41 15.78 18.15 -6.68
CA ARG A 41 16.87 18.37 -5.70
C ARG A 41 17.33 19.82 -5.65
N LEU A 42 17.39 20.52 -6.79
CA LEU A 42 17.80 21.91 -6.86
C LEU A 42 16.74 22.87 -6.32
N LYS A 43 15.48 22.55 -6.52
CA LYS A 43 14.35 23.34 -6.03
C LYS A 43 13.29 22.42 -5.40
N PRO A 44 13.56 21.88 -4.20
CA PRO A 44 12.59 21.06 -3.50
C PRO A 44 11.34 21.89 -3.20
N ARG A 45 10.19 21.22 -3.22
CA ARG A 45 8.94 21.85 -2.78
C ARG A 45 9.08 22.22 -1.31
N SER A 46 8.60 23.40 -0.95
CA SER A 46 8.49 23.77 0.46
C SER A 46 7.55 22.77 1.15
N TYR A 47 8.02 22.23 2.28
CA TYR A 47 7.17 21.39 3.12
C TYR A 47 5.96 22.22 3.57
N GLN A 48 4.78 21.69 3.33
CA GLN A 48 3.53 22.20 3.90
C GLN A 48 3.01 21.14 4.85
N GLU A 49 2.75 21.52 6.07
CA GLU A 49 2.15 20.67 7.06
C GLU A 49 0.76 20.22 6.56
N THR A 50 0.58 18.92 6.38
CA THR A 50 -0.67 18.34 5.94
C THR A 50 -1.29 17.60 7.12
N PRO A 51 -2.62 17.62 7.29
CA PRO A 51 -3.30 16.90 8.37
C PRO A 51 -3.36 15.39 8.09
N ILE A 52 -2.28 14.82 7.58
CA ILE A 52 -2.17 13.40 7.24
C ILE A 52 -1.02 12.82 8.05
N LEU A 53 -1.36 11.77 8.82
CA LEU A 53 -0.39 10.96 9.55
C LEU A 53 -0.31 9.58 8.90
N ILE A 54 0.89 9.16 8.55
CA ILE A 54 1.14 7.80 8.07
C ILE A 54 1.49 6.93 9.28
N VAL A 55 0.74 5.83 9.45
CA VAL A 55 1.01 4.80 10.45
C VAL A 55 1.55 3.59 9.72
N ASP A 56 2.82 3.33 9.89
CA ASP A 56 3.52 2.22 9.23
C ASP A 56 3.50 0.95 10.09
N ILE A 57 3.42 -0.20 9.44
CA ILE A 57 3.62 -1.53 10.05
C ILE A 57 5.07 -1.91 9.80
N ASP A 58 5.94 -1.43 10.66
CA ASP A 58 7.38 -1.59 10.59
C ASP A 58 7.90 -2.86 11.29
N GLU A 59 9.19 -3.12 11.18
CA GLU A 59 9.87 -4.27 11.81
C GLU A 59 9.70 -4.30 13.34
N GLU A 60 9.63 -3.13 13.97
CA GLU A 60 9.41 -3.05 15.43
C GLU A 60 8.00 -3.50 15.78
N SER A 61 7.00 -3.11 15.00
CA SER A 61 5.61 -3.54 15.13
C SER A 61 5.48 -5.05 14.91
N LEU A 62 6.16 -5.60 13.91
CA LEU A 62 6.18 -7.03 13.63
C LEU A 62 6.83 -7.82 14.78
N THR A 63 7.90 -7.29 15.36
CA THR A 63 8.57 -7.92 16.51
C THR A 63 7.68 -7.94 17.76
N LYS A 64 6.93 -6.86 18.02
CA LYS A 64 6.10 -6.71 19.23
C LYS A 64 4.75 -7.41 19.12
N ILE A 65 4.11 -7.36 17.96
CA ILE A 65 2.73 -7.82 17.76
C ILE A 65 2.69 -9.21 17.12
N GLY A 66 3.71 -9.54 16.36
CA GLY A 66 3.84 -10.78 15.62
C GLY A 66 3.83 -10.57 14.09
N GLN A 67 4.05 -11.66 13.38
CA GLN A 67 4.18 -11.67 11.93
C GLN A 67 2.88 -11.25 11.23
N TRP A 68 3.02 -10.43 10.19
CA TRP A 68 1.94 -10.08 9.27
C TRP A 68 1.50 -11.29 8.41
N PRO A 69 0.24 -11.43 8.04
CA PRO A 69 -0.90 -10.56 8.37
C PRO A 69 -1.46 -10.79 9.77
N TRP A 70 -1.75 -9.68 10.48
CA TRP A 70 -2.35 -9.74 11.81
C TRP A 70 -3.82 -10.15 11.76
N PRO A 71 -4.34 -10.76 12.86
CA PRO A 71 -5.76 -11.00 13.02
C PRO A 71 -6.60 -9.73 12.84
N ARG A 72 -7.76 -9.85 12.20
CA ARG A 72 -8.68 -8.71 12.02
C ARG A 72 -9.09 -8.05 13.32
N THR A 73 -9.11 -8.80 14.40
CA THR A 73 -9.34 -8.26 15.75
C THR A 73 -8.27 -7.27 16.20
N LYS A 74 -6.99 -7.47 15.78
CA LYS A 74 -5.90 -6.51 16.04
C LYS A 74 -6.06 -5.25 15.21
N LEU A 75 -6.49 -5.38 13.97
CA LEU A 75 -6.77 -4.24 13.09
C LEU A 75 -7.99 -3.44 13.59
N ALA A 76 -9.02 -4.12 14.11
CA ALA A 76 -10.14 -3.47 14.77
C ALA A 76 -9.69 -2.65 15.98
N GLN A 77 -8.82 -3.20 16.82
CA GLN A 77 -8.24 -2.48 17.97
C GLN A 77 -7.40 -1.26 17.54
N LEU A 78 -6.61 -1.40 16.46
CA LEU A 78 -5.85 -0.29 15.89
C LEU A 78 -6.79 0.83 15.41
N THR A 79 -7.84 0.45 14.69
CA THR A 79 -8.86 1.40 14.18
C THR A 79 -9.55 2.15 15.32
N ASP A 80 -9.90 1.46 16.42
CA ASP A 80 -10.46 2.10 17.61
C ASP A 80 -9.48 3.10 18.22
N LYS A 81 -8.21 2.72 18.40
CA LYS A 81 -7.17 3.61 18.95
C LYS A 81 -6.94 4.84 18.09
N LEU A 82 -6.91 4.70 16.76
CA LEU A 82 -6.76 5.83 15.85
C LEU A 82 -7.97 6.78 15.94
N ARG A 83 -9.16 6.24 16.05
CA ARG A 83 -10.39 7.02 16.25
C ARG A 83 -10.38 7.75 17.59
N ASP A 84 -10.00 7.08 18.66
CA ASP A 84 -9.90 7.66 20.00
C ASP A 84 -8.82 8.76 20.06
N ALA A 85 -7.79 8.64 19.24
CA ALA A 85 -6.76 9.67 19.06
C ALA A 85 -7.23 10.85 18.19
N GLY A 86 -8.46 10.84 17.70
CA GLY A 86 -9.06 11.95 16.95
C GLY A 86 -8.91 11.88 15.43
N ALA A 87 -8.59 10.71 14.87
CA ALA A 87 -8.54 10.55 13.41
C ALA A 87 -9.93 10.80 12.80
N ALA A 88 -10.04 11.79 11.92
CA ALA A 88 -11.29 12.15 11.23
C ALA A 88 -11.67 11.13 10.15
N ALA A 89 -10.68 10.46 9.55
CA ALA A 89 -10.84 9.36 8.62
C ALA A 89 -9.60 8.47 8.68
N ILE A 90 -9.75 7.19 8.36
CA ILE A 90 -8.67 6.21 8.32
C ILE A 90 -8.67 5.58 6.93
N ALA A 91 -7.51 5.50 6.29
CA ALA A 91 -7.34 4.80 5.02
C ALA A 91 -6.35 3.66 5.19
N PHE A 92 -6.75 2.46 4.77
CA PHE A 92 -5.87 1.31 4.71
C PHE A 92 -5.29 1.16 3.30
N ASP A 93 -3.99 1.22 3.17
CA ASP A 93 -3.28 0.80 1.95
C ASP A 93 -2.97 -0.70 2.03
N ILE A 94 -4.04 -1.48 2.24
CA ILE A 94 -3.99 -2.93 2.44
C ILE A 94 -5.21 -3.54 1.76
N VAL A 95 -4.97 -4.59 0.97
CA VAL A 95 -6.05 -5.38 0.34
C VAL A 95 -6.43 -6.53 1.27
N PHE A 96 -7.70 -6.61 1.61
CA PHE A 96 -8.26 -7.65 2.46
C PHE A 96 -9.04 -8.68 1.62
N ALA A 97 -8.34 -9.34 0.68
CA ALA A 97 -8.95 -10.23 -0.30
C ALA A 97 -9.47 -11.55 0.29
N GLU A 98 -8.89 -12.02 1.40
CA GLU A 98 -9.18 -13.33 1.98
C GLU A 98 -9.74 -13.20 3.40
N PRO A 99 -10.56 -14.19 3.83
CA PRO A 99 -11.01 -14.26 5.22
C PRO A 99 -9.84 -14.34 6.20
N ASP A 100 -10.04 -13.85 7.41
CA ASP A 100 -9.03 -13.94 8.47
C ASP A 100 -8.74 -15.40 8.82
N ARG A 101 -7.52 -15.85 8.48
CA ARG A 101 -7.04 -17.22 8.76
C ARG A 101 -7.10 -17.61 10.24
N THR A 102 -7.21 -16.65 11.13
CA THR A 102 -7.31 -16.88 12.59
C THR A 102 -8.74 -16.90 13.09
N SER A 103 -9.73 -16.67 12.23
CA SER A 103 -11.15 -16.83 12.57
C SER A 103 -11.49 -18.27 12.92
N PRO A 104 -12.41 -18.51 13.86
CA PRO A 104 -12.81 -19.85 14.29
C PRO A 104 -13.18 -20.76 13.12
N ASN A 105 -13.94 -20.26 12.17
CA ASN A 105 -14.37 -21.01 10.99
C ASN A 105 -13.21 -21.44 10.07
N GLN A 106 -12.09 -20.72 10.10
CA GLN A 106 -10.89 -21.04 9.33
C GLN A 106 -9.96 -22.01 10.05
N ILE A 107 -9.96 -21.99 11.40
CA ILE A 107 -9.11 -22.84 12.22
C ILE A 107 -9.69 -24.25 12.36
N ILE A 108 -11.01 -24.39 12.53
CA ILE A 108 -11.71 -25.66 12.76
C ILE A 108 -11.34 -26.73 11.73
N PRO A 109 -11.36 -26.48 10.41
CA PRO A 109 -11.00 -27.47 9.41
C PRO A 109 -9.56 -27.96 9.53
N LEU A 110 -8.64 -27.08 9.96
CA LEU A 110 -7.22 -27.41 10.07
C LEU A 110 -6.93 -28.39 11.22
N TRP A 111 -7.79 -28.41 12.24
CA TRP A 111 -7.61 -29.20 13.46
C TRP A 111 -8.56 -30.39 13.56
N SER A 112 -9.40 -30.60 12.56
CA SER A 112 -10.44 -31.66 12.56
C SER A 112 -9.91 -33.08 12.76
N GLY A 113 -8.62 -33.34 12.48
CA GLY A 113 -7.94 -34.61 12.72
C GLY A 113 -7.21 -34.74 14.06
N ALA A 114 -7.20 -33.69 14.88
CA ALA A 114 -6.48 -33.73 16.17
C ALA A 114 -7.23 -34.56 17.22
N PRO A 115 -6.53 -35.33 18.07
CA PRO A 115 -7.15 -36.07 19.15
C PRO A 115 -7.96 -35.13 20.08
N ASN A 116 -9.16 -35.55 20.46
CA ASN A 116 -10.07 -34.80 21.34
C ASN A 116 -10.54 -33.45 20.80
N PHE A 117 -10.34 -33.14 19.51
CA PHE A 117 -10.76 -31.86 18.94
C PHE A 117 -12.29 -31.66 19.03
N GLU A 118 -13.08 -32.71 18.85
CA GLU A 118 -14.54 -32.62 18.93
C GLU A 118 -15.03 -32.12 20.29
N ALA A 119 -14.30 -32.36 21.36
CA ALA A 119 -14.66 -31.87 22.70
C ALA A 119 -14.57 -30.33 22.82
N VAL A 120 -13.69 -29.70 22.05
CA VAL A 120 -13.47 -28.25 22.09
C VAL A 120 -14.08 -27.53 20.88
N ARG A 121 -14.48 -28.25 19.85
CA ARG A 121 -15.02 -27.70 18.60
C ARG A 121 -16.20 -26.73 18.83
N ASN A 122 -17.19 -27.17 19.63
CA ASN A 122 -18.38 -26.34 19.91
C ASN A 122 -18.00 -25.05 20.65
N GLN A 123 -16.99 -25.11 21.51
CA GLN A 123 -16.50 -23.93 22.21
C GLN A 123 -15.80 -22.98 21.26
N ILE A 124 -14.97 -23.48 20.33
CA ILE A 124 -14.31 -22.66 19.30
C ILE A 124 -15.37 -22.05 18.35
N GLN A 125 -16.39 -22.80 17.96
CA GLN A 125 -17.47 -22.29 17.11
C GLN A 125 -18.29 -21.18 17.76
N SER A 126 -18.30 -21.09 19.10
CA SER A 126 -19.01 -20.02 19.81
C SER A 126 -18.30 -18.68 19.76
N PHE A 127 -17.02 -18.65 19.41
CA PHE A 127 -16.32 -17.38 19.25
C PHE A 127 -16.75 -16.64 17.98
N PRO A 128 -16.81 -15.32 18.04
CA PRO A 128 -17.23 -14.52 16.90
C PRO A 128 -16.22 -14.58 15.75
N ASP A 129 -16.70 -14.44 14.53
CA ASP A 129 -15.91 -14.32 13.33
C ASP A 129 -15.11 -13.00 13.36
N HIS A 130 -13.80 -13.07 13.09
CA HIS A 130 -12.91 -11.92 13.20
C HIS A 130 -13.15 -10.90 12.08
N ASP A 131 -13.55 -11.33 10.88
CA ASP A 131 -13.90 -10.42 9.80
C ASP A 131 -15.16 -9.64 10.15
N LYS A 132 -16.15 -10.29 10.82
CA LYS A 132 -17.35 -9.63 11.28
C LYS A 132 -17.03 -8.58 12.37
N ILE A 133 -16.16 -8.91 13.34
CA ILE A 133 -15.70 -7.94 14.35
C ILE A 133 -15.08 -6.72 13.66
N PHE A 134 -14.23 -6.95 12.69
CA PHE A 134 -13.55 -5.87 11.96
C PHE A 134 -14.55 -5.03 11.16
N ALA A 135 -15.47 -5.66 10.42
CA ALA A 135 -16.51 -4.97 9.67
C ALA A 135 -17.39 -4.10 10.57
N GLU A 136 -17.83 -4.62 11.71
CA GLU A 136 -18.61 -3.86 12.70
C GLU A 136 -17.80 -2.67 13.27
N ASN A 137 -16.48 -2.84 13.42
CA ASN A 137 -15.61 -1.76 13.86
C ASN A 137 -15.46 -0.67 12.79
N LEU A 138 -15.23 -1.07 11.53
CA LEU A 138 -15.13 -0.14 10.40
C LEU A 138 -16.39 0.70 10.23
N ALA A 139 -17.57 0.12 10.46
CA ALA A 139 -18.86 0.81 10.36
C ALA A 139 -19.04 1.97 11.37
N LYS A 140 -18.22 2.04 12.42
CA LYS A 140 -18.28 3.09 13.45
C LYS A 140 -17.69 4.43 13.01
N GLY A 141 -17.01 4.50 11.86
CA GLY A 141 -16.31 5.70 11.43
C GLY A 141 -16.09 5.78 9.92
N ARG A 142 -15.38 6.81 9.48
CA ARG A 142 -15.00 6.98 8.07
C ARG A 142 -13.74 6.18 7.80
N VAL A 143 -13.90 5.03 7.19
CA VAL A 143 -12.78 4.16 6.82
C VAL A 143 -12.82 3.86 5.33
N VAL A 144 -11.66 3.94 4.67
CA VAL A 144 -11.46 3.55 3.28
C VAL A 144 -10.52 2.35 3.27
N LEU A 145 -10.89 1.32 2.55
CA LEU A 145 -10.07 0.12 2.34
C LEU A 145 -9.43 0.14 0.95
N GLY A 146 -8.25 -0.42 0.82
CA GLY A 146 -7.64 -0.76 -0.47
C GLY A 146 -8.41 -1.88 -1.17
N PHE A 147 -8.39 -1.88 -2.50
CA PHE A 147 -9.00 -2.89 -3.36
C PHE A 147 -8.13 -3.17 -4.58
#